data_4ef6f6393c15ad839c307d315a212455
#
_entry.id   4ef6f6393c15ad839c307d315a212455
#
_cell.length_a   1.000
_cell.length_b   1.000
_cell.length_c   1.000
_cell.angle_alpha   90.00
_cell.angle_beta   90.00
_cell.angle_gamma   90.00
#
_symmetry.space_group_name_H-M   'P 1'
#
loop_
_entity.id
_entity.type
_entity.pdbx_description
1 polymer ?
#
loop_
_entity_poly.entity_id
_entity_poly.type
_entity_poly.pdbx_seq_one_letter_code
_entity_poly.pdbx_strand_id
1 'polypeptide(L)'
;MLFRSPVLIGGGIGLPPVYGLAKQLKSNGITPVVIAGFNSASEVILENDFEKIGITPLITTVDGSYGRKGLVTDPLAEILASAPDSYVFTCGPEPMLKAIHAYVKDGQFSFEARMACGFGACMGCSCRTRYGYKRICTEGPVLYKEEIVW
;
A
#
# COMPACT_ATOMS: atom_id res chain seq x y z
N MET A 1 -2.23 -3.89 21.30
CA MET A 1 -1.82 -2.70 20.54
C MET A 1 -3.05 -2.20 19.78
N LEU A 2 -3.65 -1.11 20.23
CA LEU A 2 -4.79 -0.51 19.52
C LEU A 2 -4.21 0.18 18.27
N PHE A 3 -4.40 -0.45 17.10
CA PHE A 3 -4.10 0.19 15.82
C PHE A 3 -5.03 1.39 15.68
N ARG A 4 -4.49 2.57 15.83
CA ARG A 4 -5.20 3.81 15.55
C ARG A 4 -5.45 3.86 14.04
N SER A 5 -6.70 3.66 13.64
CA SER A 5 -7.22 3.79 12.26
C SER A 5 -6.23 3.35 11.16
N PRO A 6 -6.15 2.05 10.85
CA PRO A 6 -5.25 1.60 9.80
C PRO A 6 -5.67 2.20 8.46
N VAL A 7 -4.69 2.72 7.72
CA VAL A 7 -4.86 3.23 6.35
C VAL A 7 -4.21 2.26 5.39
N LEU A 8 -4.99 1.74 4.46
CA LEU A 8 -4.53 0.81 3.44
C LEU A 8 -4.45 1.53 2.10
N ILE A 9 -3.31 1.44 1.41
CA ILE A 9 -3.10 2.13 0.14
C ILE A 9 -2.66 1.12 -0.91
N GLY A 10 -3.43 1.02 -1.99
CA GLY A 10 -3.12 0.16 -3.13
C GLY A 10 -2.97 0.96 -4.42
N GLY A 11 -1.92 0.69 -5.20
CA GLY A 11 -1.72 1.27 -6.53
C GLY A 11 -1.81 0.21 -7.62
N GLY A 12 -2.76 0.35 -8.56
CA GLY A 12 -2.95 -0.59 -9.66
C GLY A 12 -3.05 -2.04 -9.17
N ILE A 13 -2.16 -2.92 -9.65
CA ILE A 13 -2.12 -4.33 -9.29
C ILE A 13 -1.70 -4.58 -7.82
N GLY A 14 -1.26 -3.57 -7.10
CA GLY A 14 -1.04 -3.63 -5.65
C GLY A 14 -2.32 -3.63 -4.81
N LEU A 15 -3.48 -3.38 -5.42
CA LEU A 15 -4.75 -3.36 -4.70
C LEU A 15 -5.25 -4.74 -4.23
N PRO A 16 -5.11 -5.86 -4.97
CA PRO A 16 -5.51 -7.18 -4.51
C PRO A 16 -4.93 -7.61 -3.15
N PRO A 17 -3.63 -7.50 -2.86
CA PRO A 17 -3.11 -7.81 -1.52
C PRO A 17 -3.66 -6.87 -0.45
N VAL A 18 -3.89 -5.61 -0.76
CA VAL A 18 -4.54 -4.63 0.14
C VAL A 18 -5.97 -5.04 0.45
N TYR A 19 -6.72 -5.54 -0.55
CA TYR A 19 -8.07 -6.09 -0.35
C TYR A 19 -8.06 -7.31 0.58
N GLY A 20 -7.10 -8.21 0.41
CA GLY A 20 -6.91 -9.36 1.31
C GLY A 20 -6.74 -8.93 2.77
N LEU A 21 -5.88 -7.94 3.02
CA LEU A 21 -5.66 -7.38 4.35
C LEU A 21 -6.91 -6.67 4.89
N ALA A 22 -7.62 -5.92 4.06
CA ALA A 22 -8.87 -5.25 4.43
C ALA A 22 -9.93 -6.24 4.91
N LYS A 23 -10.09 -7.38 4.22
CA LYS A 23 -10.98 -8.47 4.64
C LYS A 23 -10.60 -9.01 6.00
N GLN A 24 -9.32 -9.27 6.23
CA GLN A 24 -8.82 -9.79 7.50
C GLN A 24 -9.06 -8.80 8.65
N LEU A 25 -8.80 -7.51 8.43
CA LEU A 25 -9.07 -6.47 9.43
C LEU A 25 -10.56 -6.38 9.75
N LYS A 26 -11.42 -6.40 8.72
CA LYS A 26 -12.89 -6.39 8.91
C LYS A 26 -13.37 -7.59 9.71
N SER A 27 -12.87 -8.80 9.44
CA SER A 27 -13.24 -9.99 10.22
C SER A 27 -12.84 -9.91 11.69
N ASN A 28 -11.82 -9.10 12.00
CA ASN A 28 -11.38 -8.80 13.36
C ASN A 28 -12.06 -7.55 13.97
N GLY A 29 -13.12 -7.03 13.34
CA GLY A 29 -13.87 -5.88 13.84
C GLY A 29 -13.20 -4.53 13.60
N ILE A 30 -12.15 -4.47 12.78
CA ILE A 30 -11.42 -3.24 12.46
C ILE A 30 -11.82 -2.78 11.05
N THR A 31 -12.33 -1.57 10.92
CA THR A 31 -12.64 -0.98 9.60
C THR A 31 -11.51 -0.04 9.18
N PRO A 32 -10.68 -0.42 8.19
CA PRO A 32 -9.62 0.43 7.69
C PRO A 32 -10.17 1.52 6.77
N VAL A 33 -9.43 2.61 6.62
CA VAL A 33 -9.59 3.54 5.50
C VAL A 33 -8.80 2.99 4.32
N VAL A 34 -9.40 2.93 3.13
CA VAL A 34 -8.75 2.41 1.93
C VAL A 34 -8.61 3.51 0.89
N ILE A 35 -7.40 3.66 0.34
CA ILE A 35 -7.09 4.54 -0.78
C ILE A 35 -6.63 3.65 -1.95
N ALA A 36 -7.24 3.83 -3.11
CA ALA A 36 -6.91 3.10 -4.33
C ALA A 36 -6.50 4.07 -5.44
N GLY A 37 -5.29 3.90 -5.97
CA GLY A 37 -4.74 4.75 -7.02
C GLY A 37 -4.60 4.03 -8.35
N PHE A 38 -5.00 4.70 -9.44
CA PHE A 38 -4.93 4.21 -10.81
C PHE A 38 -4.50 5.33 -11.77
N ASN A 39 -4.10 4.97 -13.00
CA ASN A 39 -3.83 5.99 -14.00
C ASN A 39 -5.13 6.54 -14.62
N SER A 40 -6.12 5.67 -14.85
CA SER A 40 -7.39 6.00 -15.49
C SER A 40 -8.55 5.13 -14.99
N ALA A 41 -9.77 5.52 -15.34
CA ALA A 41 -10.99 4.77 -15.03
C ALA A 41 -10.98 3.31 -15.53
N SER A 42 -10.33 3.04 -16.66
CA SER A 42 -10.26 1.70 -17.25
C SER A 42 -9.43 0.70 -16.43
N GLU A 43 -8.59 1.21 -15.52
CA GLU A 43 -7.75 0.38 -14.64
C GLU A 43 -8.39 0.10 -13.28
N VAL A 44 -9.52 0.74 -12.96
CA VAL A 44 -10.18 0.60 -11.65
C VAL A 44 -10.68 -0.83 -11.46
N ILE A 45 -10.24 -1.44 -10.38
CA ILE A 45 -10.58 -2.82 -10.00
C ILE A 45 -11.04 -2.88 -8.53
N LEU A 46 -11.78 -3.93 -8.18
CA LEU A 46 -12.15 -4.30 -6.80
C LEU A 46 -13.03 -3.29 -6.03
N GLU A 47 -13.47 -2.19 -6.63
CA GLU A 47 -14.33 -1.22 -5.94
C GLU A 47 -15.59 -1.89 -5.36
N ASN A 48 -16.33 -2.61 -6.19
CA ASN A 48 -17.54 -3.35 -5.78
C ASN A 48 -17.23 -4.43 -4.72
N ASP A 49 -16.04 -5.02 -4.75
CA ASP A 49 -15.66 -6.04 -3.78
C ASP A 49 -15.36 -5.43 -2.41
N PHE A 50 -14.76 -4.25 -2.36
CA PHE A 50 -14.63 -3.48 -1.12
C PHE A 50 -16.00 -3.07 -0.56
N GLU A 51 -16.93 -2.63 -1.41
CA GLU A 51 -18.28 -2.27 -0.99
C GLU A 51 -19.04 -3.45 -0.38
N LYS A 52 -18.90 -4.65 -0.95
CA LYS A 52 -19.49 -5.89 -0.41
C LYS A 52 -19.03 -6.20 1.01
N ILE A 53 -17.85 -5.79 1.40
CA ILE A 53 -17.34 -5.96 2.78
C ILE A 53 -17.56 -4.71 3.65
N GLY A 54 -18.34 -3.73 3.16
CA GLY A 54 -18.70 -2.52 3.90
C GLY A 54 -17.56 -1.51 4.01
N ILE A 55 -16.70 -1.43 2.98
CA ILE A 55 -15.65 -0.44 2.85
C ILE A 55 -15.86 0.32 1.53
N THR A 56 -15.96 1.64 1.60
CA THR A 56 -15.96 2.49 0.40
C THR A 56 -14.54 3.03 0.18
N PRO A 57 -13.81 2.56 -0.86
CA PRO A 57 -12.46 3.01 -1.10
C PRO A 57 -12.45 4.45 -1.65
N LEU A 58 -11.47 5.25 -1.24
CA LEU A 58 -11.17 6.54 -1.84
C LEU A 58 -10.37 6.32 -3.12
N ILE A 59 -11.01 6.48 -4.27
CA ILE A 59 -10.37 6.23 -5.57
C ILE A 59 -9.78 7.51 -6.12
N THR A 60 -8.52 7.43 -6.55
CA THR A 60 -7.83 8.50 -7.28
C THR A 60 -7.43 8.00 -8.67
N THR A 61 -7.55 8.86 -9.68
CA THR A 61 -7.01 8.62 -11.03
C THR A 61 -6.14 9.80 -11.46
N VAL A 62 -5.00 9.49 -12.07
CA VAL A 62 -4.04 10.52 -12.50
C VAL A 62 -4.66 11.44 -13.55
N ASP A 63 -5.41 10.87 -14.49
CA ASP A 63 -6.07 11.62 -15.56
C ASP A 63 -7.39 12.28 -15.13
N GLY A 64 -7.93 11.92 -13.96
CA GLY A 64 -9.19 12.45 -13.45
C GLY A 64 -10.44 11.84 -14.11
N SER A 65 -10.31 10.71 -14.82
CA SER A 65 -11.42 10.07 -15.52
C SER A 65 -12.40 9.36 -14.58
N TYR A 66 -11.98 9.05 -13.34
CA TYR A 66 -12.84 8.47 -12.31
C TYR A 66 -12.37 8.85 -10.91
N GLY A 67 -13.30 8.98 -9.97
CA GLY A 67 -13.01 9.37 -8.60
C GLY A 67 -12.38 10.76 -8.49
N ARG A 68 -11.39 10.90 -7.63
CA ARG A 68 -10.65 12.15 -7.45
C ARG A 68 -9.46 12.20 -8.43
N LYS A 69 -9.31 13.32 -9.12
CA LYS A 69 -8.09 13.57 -9.92
C LYS A 69 -6.90 13.79 -9.00
N GLY A 70 -5.80 13.07 -9.22
CA GLY A 70 -4.56 13.22 -8.47
C GLY A 70 -3.91 11.91 -8.09
N LEU A 71 -3.05 11.97 -7.08
CA LEU A 71 -2.30 10.85 -6.56
C LEU A 71 -2.86 10.37 -5.21
N VAL A 72 -2.50 9.16 -4.81
CA VAL A 72 -2.89 8.60 -3.50
C VAL A 72 -2.38 9.41 -2.30
N THR A 73 -1.33 10.20 -2.52
CA THR A 73 -0.77 11.11 -1.51
C THR A 73 -1.70 12.28 -1.15
N ASP A 74 -2.61 12.66 -2.04
CA ASP A 74 -3.53 13.77 -1.79
C ASP A 74 -4.55 13.43 -0.68
N PRO A 75 -5.36 12.35 -0.80
CA PRO A 75 -6.24 11.93 0.28
C PRO A 75 -5.46 11.45 1.51
N LEU A 76 -4.25 10.87 1.34
CA LEU A 76 -3.41 10.48 2.47
C LEU A 76 -3.03 11.69 3.33
N ALA A 77 -2.61 12.80 2.72
CA ALA A 77 -2.26 14.01 3.44
C ALA A 77 -3.43 14.57 4.27
N GLU A 78 -4.64 14.53 3.72
CA GLU A 78 -5.87 14.95 4.43
C GLU A 78 -6.17 14.04 5.64
N ILE A 79 -6.04 12.72 5.47
CA ILE A 79 -6.22 11.75 6.55
C ILE A 79 -5.19 11.97 7.65
N LEU A 80 -3.91 12.14 7.29
CA LEU A 80 -2.83 12.35 8.26
C LEU A 80 -2.94 13.70 8.97
N ALA A 81 -3.55 14.72 8.36
CA ALA A 81 -3.82 15.99 9.02
C ALA A 81 -4.77 15.83 10.23
N SER A 82 -5.75 14.93 10.12
CA SER A 82 -6.71 14.62 11.18
C SER A 82 -6.28 13.49 12.12
N ALA A 83 -5.46 12.57 11.62
CA ALA A 83 -4.99 11.38 12.34
C ALA A 83 -3.49 11.13 12.07
N PRO A 84 -2.59 11.96 12.63
CA PRO A 84 -1.15 11.95 12.28
C PRO A 84 -0.39 10.69 12.71
N ASP A 85 -0.96 9.91 13.59
CA ASP A 85 -0.37 8.65 14.08
C ASP A 85 -1.01 7.40 13.42
N SER A 86 -1.69 7.56 12.29
CA SER A 86 -2.24 6.45 11.52
C SER A 86 -1.12 5.51 11.07
N TYR A 87 -1.39 4.20 11.18
CA TYR A 87 -0.48 3.19 10.65
C TYR A 87 -0.84 2.87 9.21
N VAL A 88 0.14 2.92 8.31
CA VAL A 88 -0.08 2.77 6.88
C VAL A 88 0.42 1.42 6.38
N PHE A 89 -0.42 0.72 5.63
CA PHE A 89 -0.05 -0.48 4.85
C PHE A 89 -0.18 -0.14 3.38
N THR A 90 0.86 -0.34 2.61
CA THR A 90 0.84 0.03 1.19
C THR A 90 1.47 -1.00 0.28
N CYS A 91 0.87 -1.15 -0.90
CA CYS A 91 1.37 -2.01 -1.97
C CYS A 91 1.14 -1.34 -3.32
N GLY A 92 2.16 -1.31 -4.17
CA GLY A 92 2.08 -0.71 -5.49
C GLY A 92 3.44 -0.37 -6.08
N PRO A 93 3.47 0.44 -7.14
CA PRO A 93 4.71 0.83 -7.81
C PRO A 93 5.69 1.55 -6.88
N GLU A 94 6.98 1.30 -7.06
CA GLU A 94 8.04 1.89 -6.22
C GLU A 94 7.99 3.43 -6.10
N PRO A 95 7.71 4.20 -7.17
CA PRO A 95 7.56 5.65 -7.05
C PRO A 95 6.42 6.06 -6.10
N MET A 96 5.31 5.31 -6.09
CA MET A 96 4.21 5.53 -5.16
C MET A 96 4.63 5.21 -3.72
N LEU A 97 5.29 4.08 -3.50
CA LEU A 97 5.80 3.69 -2.18
C LEU A 97 6.77 4.73 -1.62
N LYS A 98 7.68 5.24 -2.46
CA LYS A 98 8.63 6.30 -2.09
C LYS A 98 7.92 7.60 -1.72
N ALA A 99 6.91 8.00 -2.48
CA ALA A 99 6.12 9.18 -2.16
C ALA A 99 5.40 9.03 -0.81
N ILE A 100 4.70 7.89 -0.60
CA ILE A 100 4.00 7.61 0.67
C ILE A 100 4.96 7.60 1.86
N HIS A 101 6.15 7.01 1.70
CA HIS A 101 7.17 6.93 2.74
C HIS A 101 7.55 8.31 3.31
N ALA A 102 7.54 9.35 2.48
CA ALA A 102 7.84 10.71 2.90
C ALA A 102 6.75 11.34 3.80
N TYR A 103 5.50 10.87 3.68
CA TYR A 103 4.35 11.42 4.42
C TYR A 103 4.11 10.75 5.78
N VAL A 104 4.41 9.45 5.88
CA VAL A 104 3.99 8.64 7.03
C VAL A 104 5.07 8.55 8.11
N LYS A 105 4.64 8.43 9.36
CA LYS A 105 5.56 8.20 10.50
C LYS A 105 5.93 6.73 10.62
N ASP A 106 4.96 5.84 10.38
CA ASP A 106 5.11 4.39 10.57
C ASP A 106 4.26 3.62 9.54
N GLY A 107 4.68 2.43 9.19
CA GLY A 107 3.95 1.63 8.22
C GLY A 107 4.70 0.43 7.69
N GLN A 108 4.00 -0.34 6.87
CA GLN A 108 4.51 -1.50 6.14
C GLN A 108 4.32 -1.31 4.65
N PHE A 109 5.37 -1.62 3.89
CA PHE A 109 5.48 -1.38 2.46
C PHE A 109 5.75 -2.71 1.76
N SER A 110 4.84 -3.12 0.89
CA SER A 110 5.01 -4.33 0.08
C SER A 110 5.71 -3.98 -1.22
N PHE A 111 6.91 -4.52 -1.38
CA PHE A 111 7.76 -4.30 -2.54
C PHE A 111 7.55 -5.38 -3.60
N GLU A 112 7.67 -4.98 -4.85
CA GLU A 112 7.78 -5.88 -5.99
C GLU A 112 9.22 -5.88 -6.50
N ALA A 113 9.72 -7.05 -6.91
CA ALA A 113 11.01 -7.18 -7.54
C ALA A 113 10.96 -8.25 -8.62
N ARG A 114 11.80 -8.09 -9.63
CA ARG A 114 11.98 -9.14 -10.63
C ARG A 114 12.66 -10.35 -9.97
N MET A 115 11.98 -11.48 -9.99
CA MET A 115 12.43 -12.72 -9.38
C MET A 115 12.88 -13.70 -10.46
N ALA A 116 14.08 -14.26 -10.29
CA ALA A 116 14.55 -15.37 -11.12
C ALA A 116 14.28 -16.70 -10.41
N CYS A 117 14.94 -16.96 -9.27
CA CYS A 117 14.79 -18.24 -8.58
C CYS A 117 13.57 -18.32 -7.66
N GLY A 118 13.15 -17.23 -7.04
CA GLY A 118 12.02 -17.17 -6.09
C GLY A 118 12.25 -17.83 -4.72
N PHE A 119 13.43 -18.45 -4.49
CA PHE A 119 13.75 -19.15 -3.24
C PHE A 119 15.05 -18.67 -2.55
N GLY A 120 15.56 -17.51 -2.97
CA GLY A 120 16.64 -16.83 -2.27
C GLY A 120 18.07 -17.19 -2.68
N ALA A 121 18.29 -17.99 -3.73
CA ALA A 121 19.62 -18.40 -4.14
C ALA A 121 20.35 -17.38 -5.03
N CYS A 122 19.65 -16.77 -6.00
CA CYS A 122 20.28 -15.94 -7.03
C CYS A 122 20.55 -14.49 -6.62
N MET A 123 20.00 -14.02 -5.50
CA MET A 123 20.10 -12.64 -5.01
C MET A 123 19.51 -11.56 -5.96
N GLY A 124 18.85 -11.95 -7.06
CA GLY A 124 18.36 -11.03 -8.09
C GLY A 124 17.26 -10.06 -7.63
N CYS A 125 16.50 -10.44 -6.59
CA CYS A 125 15.45 -9.61 -5.99
C CYS A 125 15.91 -8.87 -4.73
N SER A 126 17.22 -8.71 -4.51
CA SER A 126 17.74 -8.04 -3.32
C SER A 126 17.44 -6.54 -3.35
N CYS A 127 16.94 -6.03 -2.23
CA CYS A 127 16.84 -4.61 -1.99
C CYS A 127 17.71 -4.19 -0.80
N ARG A 128 18.21 -2.96 -0.85
CA ARG A 128 19.00 -2.39 0.23
C ARG A 128 18.09 -1.92 1.36
N THR A 129 18.43 -2.26 2.59
CA THR A 129 17.78 -1.75 3.80
C THR A 129 18.83 -1.13 4.74
N ARG A 130 18.40 -0.49 5.82
CA ARG A 130 19.31 0.03 6.86
C ARG A 130 20.10 -1.07 7.56
N TYR A 131 19.59 -2.29 7.54
CA TYR A 131 20.15 -3.45 8.24
C TYR A 131 20.86 -4.43 7.30
N GLY A 132 21.12 -4.01 6.06
CA GLY A 132 21.75 -4.85 5.03
C GLY A 132 20.81 -5.13 3.87
N TYR A 133 21.16 -6.14 3.06
CA TYR A 133 20.35 -6.53 1.90
C TYR A 133 19.32 -7.59 2.31
N LYS A 134 18.09 -7.41 1.84
CA LYS A 134 17.01 -8.39 1.95
C LYS A 134 16.53 -8.84 0.59
N ARG A 135 16.28 -10.13 0.45
CA ARG A 135 15.71 -10.72 -0.76
C ARG A 135 14.19 -10.70 -0.67
N ILE A 136 13.55 -10.02 -1.59
CA ILE A 136 12.08 -9.85 -1.58
C ILE A 136 11.35 -11.19 -1.63
N CYS A 137 11.90 -12.20 -2.32
CA CYS A 137 11.29 -13.53 -2.44
C CYS A 137 11.26 -14.34 -1.12
N THR A 138 12.16 -14.08 -0.17
CA THR A 138 12.29 -14.87 1.07
C THR A 138 12.18 -14.05 2.35
N GLU A 139 12.70 -12.82 2.33
CA GLU A 139 12.75 -11.92 3.50
C GLU A 139 11.73 -10.77 3.40
N GLY A 140 11.12 -10.60 2.23
CA GLY A 140 10.00 -9.73 1.94
C GLY A 140 8.69 -10.51 1.72
N PRO A 141 7.75 -9.98 0.92
CA PRO A 141 7.84 -8.70 0.21
C PRO A 141 7.61 -7.45 1.08
N VAL A 142 7.17 -7.63 2.32
CA VAL A 142 6.79 -6.54 3.20
C VAL A 142 7.97 -6.09 4.05
N LEU A 143 8.29 -4.80 3.96
CA LEU A 143 9.32 -4.14 4.76
C LEU A 143 8.68 -3.08 5.66
N TYR A 144 9.23 -2.91 6.87
CA TYR A 144 8.84 -1.83 7.75
C TYR A 144 9.41 -0.49 7.26
N LYS A 145 8.67 0.58 7.45
CA LYS A 145 9.08 1.93 7.03
C LYS A 145 10.49 2.29 7.50
N GLU A 146 10.83 1.97 8.73
CA GLU A 146 12.10 2.32 9.37
C GLU A 146 13.33 1.65 8.73
N GLU A 147 13.14 0.49 8.08
CA GLU A 147 14.24 -0.24 7.45
C GLU A 147 14.49 0.14 5.98
N ILE A 148 13.57 0.87 5.36
CA ILE A 148 13.63 1.22 3.93
C ILE A 148 14.67 2.32 3.69
N VAL A 149 15.49 2.13 2.66
CA VAL A 149 16.44 3.11 2.12
C VAL A 149 16.15 3.29 0.64
N TRP A 150 15.91 4.54 0.21
CA TRP A 150 15.61 4.90 -1.17
C TRP A 150 16.86 5.37 -1.92
#